data_1c793aa4ce0d4852571984675c16853a
#
_entry.id   1c793aa4ce0d4852571984675c16853a
#
_cell.length_a   1.000
_cell.length_b   1.000
_cell.length_c   1.000
_cell.angle_alpha   90.00
_cell.angle_beta   90.00
_cell.angle_gamma   90.00
#
_symmetry.space_group_name_H-M   'P 1'
#
loop_
_entity.id
_entity.type
_entity.pdbx_description
1 polymer ?
#
loop_
_entity_poly.entity_id
_entity_poly.type
_entity_poly.pdbx_seq_one_letter_code
_entity_poly.pdbx_strand_id
1 'polypeptide(L)'
;KQEATGKSVLLFSGGMDSLMFDYLMKPDVLLYIPTGSKYESVETKKLIVLGNKGYIDSSKLVLLPDVLNLSKFERDDAIVPNRNAHLMLLASMYGENLILGSVQGDRSFDKDPIFYDKMTDLLNHMWKEQHWTEERVFKVSSPYKDKTKTEIVKEYLEKGGSEEALLESYSCYEPQELSFYEQLEYSSQSDQTCGWCKPCFRKWISLYNNNISIPEDYYKNQPWLAPWLEKLIPSILKKNYRGKEDYDWCEALTSKGVI
;
A
#
# COMPACT_ATOMS: atom_id res chain seq x y z
N LYS A 1 -29.15 1.04 -19.27
CA LYS A 1 -28.08 1.98 -18.95
C LYS A 1 -27.36 1.53 -17.69
N GLN A 2 -26.07 1.86 -17.56
CA GLN A 2 -25.32 1.64 -16.33
C GLN A 2 -25.62 2.78 -15.36
N GLU A 3 -25.99 2.44 -14.14
CA GLU A 3 -26.36 3.38 -13.09
C GLU A 3 -25.20 3.63 -12.13
N ALA A 4 -25.22 4.75 -11.43
CA ALA A 4 -24.31 5.04 -10.33
C ALA A 4 -24.59 4.08 -9.15
N THR A 5 -23.54 3.57 -8.53
CA THR A 5 -23.64 2.64 -7.40
C THR A 5 -23.49 3.34 -6.04
N GLY A 6 -22.89 4.52 -6.02
CA GLY A 6 -22.53 5.27 -4.81
C GLY A 6 -21.42 4.62 -3.97
N LYS A 7 -20.86 3.50 -4.45
CA LYS A 7 -19.89 2.71 -3.68
C LYS A 7 -18.52 3.36 -3.58
N SER A 8 -17.88 3.12 -2.44
CA SER A 8 -16.46 3.40 -2.22
C SER A 8 -15.60 2.18 -2.57
N VAL A 9 -14.51 2.42 -3.31
CA VAL A 9 -13.60 1.39 -3.79
C VAL A 9 -12.19 1.73 -3.32
N LEU A 10 -11.61 0.87 -2.50
CA LEU A 10 -10.21 0.97 -2.10
C LEU A 10 -9.34 0.07 -2.98
N LEU A 11 -8.31 0.63 -3.62
CA LEU A 11 -7.25 -0.18 -4.21
C LEU A 11 -6.48 -0.88 -3.10
N PHE A 12 -6.60 -2.21 -3.05
CA PHE A 12 -6.17 -3.02 -1.92
C PHE A 12 -5.13 -4.05 -2.35
N SER A 13 -3.88 -3.88 -1.93
CA SER A 13 -2.76 -4.78 -2.25
C SER A 13 -2.37 -5.75 -1.13
N GLY A 14 -3.04 -5.71 0.03
CA GLY A 14 -2.62 -6.46 1.22
C GLY A 14 -1.39 -5.85 1.91
N GLY A 15 -0.90 -4.72 1.43
CA GLY A 15 0.13 -3.94 2.10
C GLY A 15 -0.40 -3.21 3.33
N MET A 16 0.52 -2.80 4.22
CA MET A 16 0.15 -2.18 5.49
C MET A 16 -0.75 -0.94 5.32
N ASP A 17 -0.47 -0.08 4.34
CA ASP A 17 -1.25 1.14 4.12
C ASP A 17 -2.70 0.80 3.72
N SER A 18 -2.89 -0.10 2.75
CA SER A 18 -4.22 -0.50 2.30
C SER A 18 -5.01 -1.24 3.40
N LEU A 19 -4.33 -2.04 4.23
CA LEU A 19 -4.94 -2.71 5.38
C LEU A 19 -5.46 -1.70 6.42
N MET A 20 -4.65 -0.71 6.76
CA MET A 20 -5.08 0.35 7.68
C MET A 20 -6.23 1.18 7.10
N PHE A 21 -6.21 1.45 5.80
CA PHE A 21 -7.28 2.21 5.13
C PHE A 21 -8.58 1.43 5.09
N ASP A 22 -8.53 0.11 4.85
CA ASP A 22 -9.72 -0.75 4.95
C ASP A 22 -10.36 -0.63 6.33
N TYR A 23 -9.57 -0.82 7.38
CA TYR A 23 -10.05 -0.77 8.76
C TYR A 23 -10.62 0.61 9.15
N LEU A 24 -9.92 1.68 8.78
CA LEU A 24 -10.27 3.05 9.20
C LEU A 24 -11.41 3.65 8.38
N MET A 25 -11.54 3.29 7.11
CA MET A 25 -12.48 3.91 6.18
C MET A 25 -13.68 3.03 5.86
N LYS A 26 -13.57 1.72 6.05
CA LYS A 26 -14.63 0.73 5.80
C LYS A 26 -15.24 0.85 4.40
N PRO A 27 -14.44 0.78 3.33
CA PRO A 27 -14.93 0.87 1.96
C PRO A 27 -15.92 -0.25 1.65
N ASP A 28 -16.73 -0.04 0.60
CA ASP A 28 -17.68 -1.06 0.13
C ASP A 28 -17.00 -2.17 -0.65
N VAL A 29 -15.90 -1.85 -1.36
CA VAL A 29 -15.14 -2.77 -2.20
C VAL A 29 -13.66 -2.66 -1.91
N LEU A 30 -13.00 -3.81 -1.73
CA LEU A 30 -11.55 -3.97 -1.71
C LEU A 30 -11.12 -4.52 -3.07
N LEU A 31 -10.52 -3.69 -3.91
CA LEU A 31 -10.19 -4.06 -5.27
C LEU A 31 -8.70 -4.35 -5.41
N TYR A 32 -8.36 -5.59 -5.75
CA TYR A 32 -7.01 -5.99 -6.12
C TYR A 32 -6.91 -6.29 -7.62
N ILE A 33 -5.97 -5.63 -8.28
CA ILE A 33 -5.69 -5.80 -9.70
C ILE A 33 -4.23 -6.20 -9.85
N PRO A 34 -3.94 -7.47 -10.13
CA PRO A 34 -2.60 -7.92 -10.47
C PRO A 34 -2.06 -7.14 -11.66
N THR A 35 -0.79 -6.74 -11.60
CA THR A 35 -0.14 -5.95 -12.66
C THR A 35 1.04 -6.64 -13.31
N GLY A 36 1.30 -7.91 -12.95
CA GLY A 36 2.46 -8.66 -13.42
C GLY A 36 3.76 -8.27 -12.72
N SER A 37 3.71 -7.55 -11.59
CA SER A 37 4.90 -7.15 -10.85
C SER A 37 5.62 -8.35 -10.21
N LYS A 38 6.93 -8.25 -10.00
CA LYS A 38 7.74 -9.31 -9.40
C LYS A 38 7.29 -9.76 -8.00
N TYR A 39 6.51 -8.94 -7.29
CA TYR A 39 5.99 -9.25 -5.95
C TYR A 39 4.51 -9.64 -5.94
N GLU A 40 3.84 -9.73 -7.09
CA GLU A 40 2.41 -10.04 -7.21
C GLU A 40 2.02 -11.38 -6.57
N SER A 41 2.84 -12.42 -6.75
CA SER A 41 2.55 -13.74 -6.16
C SER A 41 2.47 -13.70 -4.64
N VAL A 42 3.33 -12.90 -4.00
CA VAL A 42 3.32 -12.74 -2.54
C VAL A 42 2.14 -11.88 -2.10
N GLU A 43 1.83 -10.78 -2.82
CA GLU A 43 0.65 -9.97 -2.53
C GLU A 43 -0.62 -10.83 -2.58
N THR A 44 -0.81 -11.64 -3.64
CA THR A 44 -1.98 -12.50 -3.79
C THR A 44 -2.12 -13.50 -2.63
N LYS A 45 -1.00 -14.15 -2.22
CA LYS A 45 -0.99 -15.04 -1.05
C LYS A 45 -1.41 -14.30 0.23
N LYS A 46 -0.89 -13.10 0.45
CA LYS A 46 -1.21 -12.29 1.64
C LYS A 46 -2.67 -11.88 1.69
N LEU A 47 -3.30 -11.59 0.57
CA LEU A 47 -4.75 -11.32 0.52
C LEU A 47 -5.55 -12.51 1.06
N ILE A 48 -5.19 -13.74 0.65
CA ILE A 48 -5.81 -14.97 1.13
C ILE A 48 -5.59 -15.14 2.64
N VAL A 49 -4.37 -14.94 3.11
CA VAL A 49 -4.02 -15.07 4.53
C VAL A 49 -4.79 -14.03 5.38
N LEU A 50 -4.83 -12.78 4.95
CA LEU A 50 -5.56 -11.72 5.66
C LEU A 50 -7.07 -12.03 5.74
N GLY A 51 -7.64 -12.55 4.66
CA GLY A 51 -9.05 -13.00 4.64
C GLY A 51 -9.30 -14.19 5.56
N ASN A 52 -8.47 -15.23 5.49
CA ASN A 52 -8.63 -16.44 6.30
C ASN A 52 -8.45 -16.17 7.80
N LYS A 53 -7.60 -15.22 8.18
CA LYS A 53 -7.43 -14.78 9.57
C LYS A 53 -8.50 -13.80 10.05
N GLY A 54 -9.41 -13.38 9.17
CA GLY A 54 -10.48 -12.42 9.49
C GLY A 54 -10.00 -10.99 9.71
N TYR A 55 -8.82 -10.64 9.22
CA TYR A 55 -8.29 -9.26 9.28
C TYR A 55 -8.93 -8.33 8.28
N ILE A 56 -9.52 -8.88 7.22
CA ILE A 56 -10.32 -8.17 6.22
C ILE A 56 -11.64 -8.91 5.98
N ASP A 57 -12.66 -8.20 5.53
CA ASP A 57 -13.91 -8.80 5.07
C ASP A 57 -13.75 -9.34 3.65
N SER A 58 -13.55 -10.65 3.52
CA SER A 58 -13.37 -11.32 2.23
C SER A 58 -14.58 -11.17 1.29
N SER A 59 -15.77 -10.87 1.81
CA SER A 59 -16.96 -10.64 0.97
C SER A 59 -16.88 -9.36 0.14
N LYS A 60 -16.03 -8.41 0.57
CA LYS A 60 -15.76 -7.15 -0.14
C LYS A 60 -14.61 -7.25 -1.13
N LEU A 61 -13.82 -8.33 -1.07
CA LEU A 61 -12.61 -8.50 -1.89
C LEU A 61 -12.99 -8.90 -3.32
N VAL A 62 -12.61 -8.06 -4.27
CA VAL A 62 -12.72 -8.31 -5.70
C VAL A 62 -11.33 -8.45 -6.28
N LEU A 63 -11.06 -9.60 -6.89
CA LEU A 63 -9.82 -9.89 -7.60
C LEU A 63 -10.08 -9.80 -9.10
N LEU A 64 -9.22 -9.08 -9.83
CA LEU A 64 -9.30 -8.95 -11.28
C LEU A 64 -8.05 -9.57 -11.94
N PRO A 65 -7.92 -10.90 -11.96
CA PRO A 65 -6.80 -11.53 -12.64
C PRO A 65 -6.87 -11.28 -14.16
N ASP A 66 -5.72 -11.26 -14.81
CA ASP A 66 -5.57 -11.22 -16.27
C ASP A 66 -6.15 -9.98 -16.99
N VAL A 67 -6.52 -8.94 -16.25
CA VAL A 67 -7.08 -7.69 -16.83
C VAL A 67 -5.98 -6.70 -17.20
N LEU A 68 -4.88 -6.70 -16.44
CA LEU A 68 -3.80 -5.73 -16.62
C LEU A 68 -2.44 -6.39 -16.41
N ASN A 69 -1.58 -6.35 -17.42
CA ASN A 69 -0.20 -6.80 -17.30
C ASN A 69 0.76 -5.70 -17.73
N LEU A 70 1.49 -5.15 -16.78
CA LEU A 70 2.47 -4.08 -16.96
C LEU A 70 3.91 -4.55 -16.69
N SER A 71 4.14 -5.86 -16.55
CA SER A 71 5.44 -6.44 -16.15
C SER A 71 6.61 -5.97 -17.02
N LYS A 72 6.42 -5.88 -18.34
CA LYS A 72 7.46 -5.41 -19.27
C LYS A 72 7.82 -3.92 -19.15
N PHE A 73 7.06 -3.15 -18.41
CA PHE A 73 7.31 -1.73 -18.11
C PHE A 73 7.84 -1.52 -16.68
N GLU A 74 7.94 -2.60 -15.89
CA GLU A 74 8.51 -2.52 -14.55
C GLU A 74 10.01 -2.21 -14.64
N ARG A 75 10.43 -1.18 -13.92
CA ARG A 75 11.82 -0.73 -13.82
C ARG A 75 12.54 -1.50 -12.72
N ASP A 76 13.88 -1.47 -12.72
CA ASP A 76 14.71 -2.11 -11.69
C ASP A 76 14.42 -1.59 -10.27
N ASP A 77 13.94 -0.35 -10.16
CA ASP A 77 13.53 0.25 -8.89
C ASP A 77 12.07 -0.06 -8.50
N ALA A 78 11.45 -1.05 -9.14
CA ALA A 78 10.06 -1.50 -8.95
C ALA A 78 9.00 -0.41 -9.25
N ILE A 79 9.36 0.62 -10.02
CA ILE A 79 8.42 1.61 -10.51
C ILE A 79 7.81 1.10 -11.82
N VAL A 80 6.49 1.14 -11.91
CA VAL A 80 5.73 0.90 -13.15
C VAL A 80 5.09 2.22 -13.56
N PRO A 81 5.54 2.86 -14.66
CA PRO A 81 4.97 4.13 -15.12
C PRO A 81 3.46 4.03 -15.37
N ASN A 82 2.72 5.07 -14.98
CA ASN A 82 1.26 5.19 -15.15
C ASN A 82 0.42 4.12 -14.45
N ARG A 83 1.00 3.27 -13.61
CA ARG A 83 0.28 2.17 -12.95
C ARG A 83 -0.99 2.65 -12.24
N ASN A 84 -0.89 3.70 -11.43
CA ASN A 84 -2.02 4.18 -10.65
C ASN A 84 -3.15 4.75 -11.52
N ALA A 85 -2.84 5.34 -12.67
CA ALA A 85 -3.86 5.78 -13.63
C ALA A 85 -4.65 4.58 -14.20
N HIS A 86 -3.97 3.52 -14.63
CA HIS A 86 -4.64 2.30 -15.09
C HIS A 86 -5.53 1.68 -14.00
N LEU A 87 -5.01 1.62 -12.77
CA LEU A 87 -5.77 1.08 -11.64
C LEU A 87 -7.02 1.92 -11.34
N MET A 88 -6.95 3.26 -11.41
CA MET A 88 -8.10 4.13 -11.21
C MET A 88 -9.16 3.98 -12.31
N LEU A 89 -8.75 3.85 -13.57
CA LEU A 89 -9.67 3.60 -14.68
C LEU A 89 -10.43 2.29 -14.49
N LEU A 90 -9.77 1.21 -14.08
CA LEU A 90 -10.42 -0.06 -13.78
C LEU A 90 -11.31 0.03 -12.52
N ALA A 91 -10.85 0.72 -11.48
CA ALA A 91 -11.63 0.90 -10.25
C ALA A 91 -12.95 1.63 -10.48
N SER A 92 -13.03 2.54 -11.46
CA SER A 92 -14.25 3.26 -11.83
C SER A 92 -15.40 2.35 -12.28
N MET A 93 -15.09 1.11 -12.64
CA MET A 93 -16.12 0.11 -12.99
C MET A 93 -16.86 -0.46 -11.77
N TYR A 94 -16.33 -0.26 -10.55
CA TYR A 94 -16.81 -0.86 -9.31
C TYR A 94 -17.45 0.13 -8.34
N GLY A 95 -17.27 1.41 -8.54
CA GLY A 95 -17.87 2.47 -7.73
C GLY A 95 -17.35 3.84 -8.13
N GLU A 96 -17.81 4.87 -7.45
CA GLU A 96 -17.55 6.27 -7.78
C GLU A 96 -16.57 6.95 -6.82
N ASN A 97 -16.50 6.50 -5.57
CA ASN A 97 -15.57 7.03 -4.57
C ASN A 97 -14.29 6.19 -4.54
N LEU A 98 -13.30 6.58 -5.35
CA LEU A 98 -12.08 5.80 -5.56
C LEU A 98 -10.99 6.25 -4.59
N ILE A 99 -10.43 5.27 -3.86
CA ILE A 99 -9.45 5.51 -2.81
C ILE A 99 -8.12 4.86 -3.18
N LEU A 100 -7.09 5.69 -3.27
CA LEU A 100 -5.70 5.25 -3.44
C LEU A 100 -4.96 5.37 -2.10
N GLY A 101 -4.27 4.30 -1.71
CA GLY A 101 -3.49 4.25 -0.47
C GLY A 101 -2.19 5.04 -0.58
N SER A 102 -2.25 6.38 -0.55
CA SER A 102 -1.05 7.21 -0.43
C SER A 102 -0.98 7.93 0.91
N VAL A 103 0.26 8.13 1.36
CA VAL A 103 0.57 8.70 2.67
C VAL A 103 1.62 9.80 2.53
N GLN A 104 1.77 10.62 3.56
CA GLN A 104 2.81 11.64 3.62
C GLN A 104 4.20 10.98 3.46
N GLY A 105 5.07 11.59 2.69
CA GLY A 105 6.37 11.04 2.32
C GLY A 105 6.39 10.20 1.04
N ASP A 106 5.24 9.87 0.43
CA ASP A 106 5.20 9.33 -0.92
C ASP A 106 5.64 10.39 -1.92
N ARG A 107 6.52 9.98 -2.87
CA ARG A 107 7.24 10.90 -3.76
C ARG A 107 6.86 10.75 -5.24
N SER A 108 5.83 9.97 -5.51
CA SER A 108 5.36 9.74 -6.88
C SER A 108 4.26 10.73 -7.23
N PHE A 109 4.35 11.37 -8.41
CA PHE A 109 3.34 12.32 -8.91
C PHE A 109 2.01 11.66 -9.26
N ASP A 110 1.97 10.35 -9.43
CA ASP A 110 0.73 9.58 -9.61
C ASP A 110 0.03 9.21 -8.30
N LYS A 111 0.41 9.88 -7.20
CA LYS A 111 -0.14 9.75 -5.84
C LYS A 111 -0.31 11.09 -5.13
N ASP A 112 -0.24 12.18 -5.84
CA ASP A 112 -0.36 13.52 -5.28
C ASP A 112 -1.77 14.13 -5.49
N PRO A 113 -2.11 15.25 -4.81
CA PRO A 113 -3.40 15.90 -4.97
C PRO A 113 -3.72 16.31 -6.42
N ILE A 114 -2.72 16.75 -7.18
CA ILE A 114 -2.91 17.15 -8.57
C ILE A 114 -3.34 15.95 -9.43
N PHE A 115 -2.74 14.79 -9.17
CA PHE A 115 -3.13 13.55 -9.84
C PHE A 115 -4.59 13.19 -9.51
N TYR A 116 -5.02 13.30 -8.23
CA TYR A 116 -6.39 12.97 -7.84
C TYR A 116 -7.40 13.89 -8.52
N ASP A 117 -7.13 15.18 -8.56
CA ASP A 117 -8.00 16.16 -9.21
C ASP A 117 -8.11 15.86 -10.71
N LYS A 118 -7.00 15.65 -11.40
CA LYS A 118 -6.98 15.32 -12.83
C LYS A 118 -7.68 13.99 -13.16
N MET A 119 -7.48 12.95 -12.33
CA MET A 119 -8.19 11.67 -12.51
C MET A 119 -9.69 11.82 -12.26
N THR A 120 -10.08 12.60 -11.27
CA THR A 120 -11.48 12.94 -11.00
C THR A 120 -12.11 13.63 -12.20
N ASP A 121 -11.46 14.67 -12.74
CA ASP A 121 -11.94 15.41 -13.91
C ASP A 121 -12.05 14.51 -15.14
N LEU A 122 -11.05 13.66 -15.39
CA LEU A 122 -11.06 12.73 -16.50
C LEU A 122 -12.22 11.74 -16.40
N LEU A 123 -12.42 11.13 -15.25
CA LEU A 123 -13.52 10.17 -15.03
C LEU A 123 -14.86 10.85 -15.16
N ASN A 124 -15.04 12.02 -14.56
CA ASN A 124 -16.29 12.80 -14.68
C ASN A 124 -16.58 13.22 -16.12
N HIS A 125 -15.54 13.47 -16.93
CA HIS A 125 -15.71 13.75 -18.35
C HIS A 125 -16.16 12.50 -19.12
N MET A 126 -15.54 11.35 -18.88
CA MET A 126 -15.81 10.10 -19.61
C MET A 126 -17.16 9.48 -19.26
N TRP A 127 -17.64 9.71 -18.03
CA TRP A 127 -18.87 9.14 -17.50
C TRP A 127 -20.05 10.11 -17.46
N LYS A 128 -20.03 11.17 -18.28
CA LYS A 128 -21.22 11.98 -18.55
C LYS A 128 -22.31 11.12 -19.15
N GLU A 129 -23.54 11.56 -19.03
CA GLU A 129 -24.68 10.86 -19.62
C GLU A 129 -24.47 10.57 -21.10
N GLN A 130 -24.69 9.31 -21.49
CA GLN A 130 -24.60 8.80 -22.86
C GLN A 130 -25.70 7.76 -23.08
N HIS A 131 -25.84 7.28 -24.34
CA HIS A 131 -26.87 6.29 -24.68
C HIS A 131 -26.77 4.97 -23.88
N TRP A 132 -25.58 4.62 -23.37
CA TRP A 132 -25.25 3.38 -22.65
C TRP A 132 -25.09 3.56 -21.14
N THR A 133 -24.92 4.78 -20.64
CA THR A 133 -24.75 5.07 -19.21
C THR A 133 -25.55 6.31 -18.81
N GLU A 134 -26.01 6.33 -17.57
CA GLU A 134 -26.39 7.55 -16.89
C GLU A 134 -25.16 8.32 -16.45
N GLU A 135 -25.32 9.58 -16.07
CA GLU A 135 -24.21 10.35 -15.52
C GLU A 135 -23.74 9.73 -14.19
N ARG A 136 -22.45 9.50 -14.08
CA ARG A 136 -21.81 9.04 -12.84
C ARG A 136 -20.79 10.08 -12.40
N VAL A 137 -20.82 10.47 -11.11
CA VAL A 137 -19.96 11.48 -10.53
C VAL A 137 -18.90 10.81 -9.67
N PHE A 138 -17.66 10.94 -10.08
CA PHE A 138 -16.50 10.30 -9.45
C PHE A 138 -15.75 11.24 -8.54
N LYS A 139 -15.12 10.66 -7.52
CA LYS A 139 -14.13 11.31 -6.67
C LYS A 139 -12.95 10.38 -6.45
N VAL A 140 -11.76 10.80 -6.85
CA VAL A 140 -10.50 10.12 -6.54
C VAL A 140 -9.84 10.82 -5.36
N SER A 141 -9.40 10.06 -4.37
CA SER A 141 -8.82 10.65 -3.15
C SER A 141 -7.86 9.72 -2.43
N SER A 142 -7.05 10.30 -1.55
CA SER A 142 -6.36 9.60 -0.48
C SER A 142 -6.51 10.40 0.81
N PRO A 143 -7.44 10.01 1.69
CA PRO A 143 -7.77 10.78 2.89
C PRO A 143 -6.63 10.91 3.90
N TYR A 144 -5.64 10.04 3.83
CA TYR A 144 -4.51 10.00 4.76
C TYR A 144 -3.19 10.53 4.17
N LYS A 145 -3.23 11.16 3.00
CA LYS A 145 -2.03 11.65 2.29
C LYS A 145 -1.18 12.65 3.08
N ASP A 146 -1.77 13.34 4.04
CA ASP A 146 -1.08 14.33 4.89
C ASP A 146 -0.58 13.74 6.21
N LYS A 147 -0.86 12.46 6.48
CA LYS A 147 -0.37 11.73 7.66
C LYS A 147 0.80 10.82 7.30
N THR A 148 1.79 10.74 8.19
CA THR A 148 2.87 9.76 8.07
C THR A 148 2.36 8.34 8.39
N LYS A 149 3.10 7.32 7.96
CA LYS A 149 2.77 5.93 8.33
C LYS A 149 2.69 5.74 9.85
N THR A 150 3.58 6.36 10.59
CA THR A 150 3.61 6.32 12.06
C THR A 150 2.31 6.86 12.66
N GLU A 151 1.84 8.00 12.15
CA GLU A 151 0.58 8.61 12.61
C GLU A 151 -0.64 7.76 12.27
N ILE A 152 -0.63 7.10 11.10
CA ILE A 152 -1.74 6.24 10.69
C ILE A 152 -1.76 4.95 11.50
N VAL A 153 -0.59 4.34 11.78
CA VAL A 153 -0.47 3.18 12.67
C VAL A 153 -1.01 3.51 14.05
N LYS A 154 -0.62 4.67 14.60
CA LYS A 154 -1.13 5.14 15.89
C LYS A 154 -2.66 5.24 15.91
N GLU A 155 -3.25 5.93 14.92
CA GLU A 155 -4.71 6.06 14.82
C GLU A 155 -5.41 4.71 14.66
N TYR A 156 -4.82 3.81 13.86
CA TYR A 156 -5.34 2.46 13.65
C TYR A 156 -5.40 1.67 14.96
N LEU A 157 -4.34 1.72 15.77
CA LEU A 157 -4.28 1.03 17.08
C LEU A 157 -5.24 1.68 18.10
N GLU A 158 -5.31 3.01 18.16
CA GLU A 158 -6.22 3.74 19.04
C GLU A 158 -7.70 3.41 18.75
N LYS A 159 -8.02 3.06 17.50
CA LYS A 159 -9.37 2.62 17.10
C LYS A 159 -9.59 1.10 17.25
N GLY A 160 -8.64 0.38 17.83
CA GLY A 160 -8.75 -1.06 18.10
C GLY A 160 -8.27 -1.96 16.96
N GLY A 161 -7.45 -1.44 16.04
CA GLY A 161 -6.82 -2.24 14.99
C GLY A 161 -5.82 -3.25 15.55
N SER A 162 -5.61 -4.37 14.87
CA SER A 162 -4.76 -5.48 15.33
C SER A 162 -3.29 -5.28 14.94
N GLU A 163 -2.39 -5.38 15.92
CA GLU A 163 -0.93 -5.40 15.69
C GLU A 163 -0.53 -6.60 14.81
N GLU A 164 -1.14 -7.76 15.04
CA GLU A 164 -0.87 -8.98 14.28
C GLU A 164 -1.24 -8.79 12.80
N ALA A 165 -2.33 -8.08 12.51
CA ALA A 165 -2.71 -7.77 11.14
C ALA A 165 -1.69 -6.87 10.45
N LEU A 166 -1.13 -5.88 11.16
CA LEU A 166 -0.04 -5.03 10.63
C LEU A 166 1.21 -5.86 10.35
N LEU A 167 1.58 -6.77 11.23
CA LEU A 167 2.71 -7.68 11.03
C LEU A 167 2.45 -8.63 9.85
N GLU A 168 1.25 -9.16 9.71
CA GLU A 168 0.89 -10.06 8.60
C GLU A 168 0.88 -9.36 7.23
N SER A 169 0.62 -8.06 7.17
CA SER A 169 0.58 -7.29 5.92
C SER A 169 1.92 -7.31 5.18
N TYR A 170 1.91 -7.25 3.84
CA TYR A 170 3.12 -7.32 3.03
C TYR A 170 3.48 -5.97 2.42
N SER A 171 4.74 -5.54 2.57
CA SER A 171 5.23 -4.26 2.04
C SER A 171 6.59 -4.35 1.33
N CYS A 172 7.15 -5.54 1.16
CA CYS A 172 8.47 -5.74 0.58
C CYS A 172 8.44 -5.70 -0.95
N TYR A 173 9.41 -5.00 -1.57
CA TYR A 173 9.60 -4.96 -3.03
C TYR A 173 10.65 -5.98 -3.54
N GLU A 174 11.30 -6.70 -2.64
CA GLU A 174 12.29 -7.72 -2.94
C GLU A 174 11.81 -9.06 -2.36
N PRO A 175 10.82 -9.71 -3.01
CA PRO A 175 10.35 -11.00 -2.55
C PRO A 175 11.53 -11.99 -2.56
N GLN A 176 11.65 -12.78 -1.50
CA GLN A 176 12.61 -13.87 -1.50
C GLN A 176 12.05 -14.96 -2.41
N GLU A 177 12.86 -15.47 -3.33
CA GLU A 177 12.50 -16.67 -4.09
C GLU A 177 12.42 -17.84 -3.12
N LEU A 178 11.21 -18.29 -2.86
CA LEU A 178 10.97 -19.52 -2.12
C LEU A 178 11.22 -20.68 -3.06
N SER A 179 11.96 -21.71 -2.61
CA SER A 179 12.06 -22.96 -3.34
C SER A 179 10.69 -23.59 -3.56
N PHE A 180 10.54 -24.43 -4.58
CA PHE A 180 9.28 -25.13 -4.87
C PHE A 180 8.72 -25.88 -3.64
N TYR A 181 9.58 -26.43 -2.80
CA TYR A 181 9.19 -27.14 -1.58
C TYR A 181 8.70 -26.20 -0.47
N GLU A 182 9.30 -25.01 -0.30
CA GLU A 182 8.86 -23.99 0.64
C GLU A 182 7.53 -23.36 0.23
N GLN A 183 7.20 -23.39 -1.06
CA GLN A 183 5.90 -22.95 -1.57
C GLN A 183 4.75 -23.90 -1.20
N LEU A 184 5.04 -25.17 -0.90
CA LEU A 184 4.06 -26.19 -0.50
C LEU A 184 3.79 -26.21 1.01
N GLU A 185 4.75 -25.77 1.83
CA GLU A 185 4.55 -25.61 3.27
C GLU A 185 4.01 -24.22 3.57
N TYR A 186 2.69 -24.12 3.63
CA TYR A 186 1.96 -22.92 4.07
C TYR A 186 2.22 -22.65 5.56
N SER A 187 3.42 -22.25 5.94
CA SER A 187 3.64 -21.66 7.25
C SER A 187 3.77 -20.14 7.08
N SER A 188 2.99 -19.40 7.86
CA SER A 188 2.98 -17.94 7.93
C SER A 188 4.35 -17.30 8.29
N GLN A 189 5.34 -18.11 8.59
CA GLN A 189 6.69 -17.71 8.99
C GLN A 189 7.71 -17.65 7.85
N SER A 190 7.40 -18.17 6.64
CA SER A 190 8.39 -18.27 5.55
C SER A 190 8.48 -17.05 4.64
N ASP A 191 7.57 -16.10 4.76
CA ASP A 191 7.58 -14.90 3.92
C ASP A 191 8.46 -13.79 4.53
N GLN A 192 9.70 -14.13 4.88
CA GLN A 192 10.64 -13.15 5.40
C GLN A 192 10.77 -11.96 4.45
N THR A 193 10.52 -10.78 4.97
CA THR A 193 10.72 -9.54 4.22
C THR A 193 12.21 -9.18 4.21
N CYS A 194 12.71 -8.60 3.11
CA CYS A 194 14.15 -8.37 2.94
C CYS A 194 14.77 -7.45 4.02
N GLY A 195 13.99 -6.55 4.61
CA GLY A 195 14.43 -5.54 5.58
C GLY A 195 15.09 -4.31 4.95
N TRP A 196 15.80 -4.45 3.84
CA TRP A 196 16.62 -3.38 3.26
C TRP A 196 15.95 -2.53 2.19
N CYS A 197 14.85 -2.97 1.60
CA CYS A 197 14.13 -2.10 0.67
C CYS A 197 13.42 -0.96 1.42
N LYS A 198 13.18 0.16 0.73
CA LYS A 198 12.55 1.34 1.33
C LYS A 198 11.18 1.07 1.96
N PRO A 199 10.29 0.26 1.36
CA PRO A 199 9.03 -0.10 2.01
C PRO A 199 9.20 -0.89 3.31
N CYS A 200 10.15 -1.84 3.38
CA CYS A 200 10.46 -2.55 4.64
C CYS A 200 10.95 -1.58 5.72
N PHE A 201 11.83 -0.67 5.37
CA PHE A 201 12.35 0.35 6.28
C PHE A 201 11.23 1.28 6.79
N ARG A 202 10.37 1.77 5.91
CA ARG A 202 9.22 2.62 6.29
C ARG A 202 8.23 1.87 7.18
N LYS A 203 7.97 0.60 6.88
CA LYS A 203 7.12 -0.26 7.73
C LYS A 203 7.75 -0.42 9.11
N TRP A 204 9.04 -0.77 9.16
CA TRP A 204 9.76 -0.93 10.42
C TRP A 204 9.66 0.33 11.28
N ILE A 205 9.96 1.53 10.74
CA ILE A 205 9.88 2.80 11.48
C ILE A 205 8.49 3.00 12.08
N SER A 206 7.45 2.81 11.28
CA SER A 206 6.08 3.06 11.75
C SER A 206 5.63 2.08 12.83
N LEU A 207 6.05 0.82 12.78
CA LEU A 207 5.80 -0.17 13.82
C LEU A 207 6.63 0.13 15.07
N TYR A 208 7.93 0.40 14.90
CA TYR A 208 8.88 0.66 15.98
C TYR A 208 8.48 1.90 16.82
N ASN A 209 8.16 3.02 16.17
CA ASN A 209 7.74 4.25 16.84
C ASN A 209 6.37 4.13 17.54
N ASN A 210 5.60 3.09 17.23
CA ASN A 210 4.36 2.76 17.94
C ASN A 210 4.54 1.62 18.96
N ASN A 211 5.78 1.28 19.32
CA ASN A 211 6.13 0.25 20.30
C ASN A 211 5.57 -1.15 19.97
N ILE A 212 5.32 -1.45 18.71
CA ILE A 212 4.89 -2.79 18.29
C ILE A 212 6.09 -3.74 18.37
N SER A 213 5.89 -4.87 19.04
CA SER A 213 6.90 -5.92 19.16
C SER A 213 7.08 -6.65 17.82
N ILE A 214 8.20 -6.37 17.14
CA ILE A 214 8.53 -7.01 15.86
C ILE A 214 9.37 -8.25 16.16
N PRO A 215 8.98 -9.47 15.72
CA PRO A 215 9.76 -10.68 15.89
C PRO A 215 11.19 -10.53 15.32
N GLU A 216 12.19 -11.15 15.97
CA GLU A 216 13.60 -11.02 15.55
C GLU A 216 13.85 -11.53 14.13
N ASP A 217 13.12 -12.55 13.71
CA ASP A 217 13.19 -13.19 12.39
C ASP A 217 12.26 -12.58 11.34
N TYR A 218 11.53 -11.52 11.69
CA TYR A 218 10.57 -10.88 10.81
C TYR A 218 11.22 -10.30 9.54
N TYR A 219 12.40 -9.73 9.67
CA TYR A 219 13.21 -9.22 8.56
C TYR A 219 14.45 -10.08 8.37
N LYS A 220 14.77 -10.44 7.12
CA LYS A 220 16.02 -11.12 6.77
C LYS A 220 17.26 -10.29 7.17
N ASN A 221 17.16 -8.98 7.02
CA ASN A 221 18.21 -8.02 7.39
C ASN A 221 17.60 -6.91 8.24
N GLN A 222 18.37 -6.40 9.17
CA GLN A 222 17.92 -5.32 10.05
C GLN A 222 17.70 -4.02 9.27
N PRO A 223 16.48 -3.44 9.26
CA PRO A 223 16.16 -2.30 8.41
C PRO A 223 17.04 -1.07 8.65
N TRP A 224 17.41 -0.82 9.89
CA TRP A 224 18.27 0.32 10.27
C TRP A 224 19.74 0.18 9.85
N LEU A 225 20.16 -0.99 9.30
CA LEU A 225 21.46 -1.23 8.71
C LEU A 225 21.41 -1.28 7.17
N ALA A 226 20.37 -0.77 6.55
CA ALA A 226 20.23 -0.76 5.10
C ALA A 226 21.38 0.03 4.43
N PRO A 227 22.12 -0.55 3.46
CA PRO A 227 23.33 0.08 2.89
C PRO A 227 23.13 1.45 2.26
N TRP A 228 21.92 1.73 1.76
CA TRP A 228 21.56 3.02 1.15
C TRP A 228 21.32 4.13 2.19
N LEU A 229 21.09 3.79 3.46
CA LEU A 229 20.68 4.72 4.51
C LEU A 229 21.75 5.77 4.79
N GLU A 230 23.01 5.37 4.87
CA GLU A 230 24.14 6.27 5.14
C GLU A 230 24.15 7.51 4.24
N LYS A 231 23.89 7.29 2.95
CA LYS A 231 23.86 8.38 1.95
C LYS A 231 22.69 9.34 2.17
N LEU A 232 21.62 8.93 2.85
CA LEU A 232 20.41 9.71 3.06
C LEU A 232 20.36 10.42 4.42
N ILE A 233 21.16 9.97 5.40
CA ILE A 233 21.21 10.56 6.74
C ILE A 233 21.32 12.10 6.72
N PRO A 234 22.22 12.73 5.94
CA PRO A 234 22.31 14.19 5.92
C PRO A 234 21.02 14.90 5.47
N SER A 235 20.29 14.29 4.53
CA SER A 235 19.01 14.83 4.05
C SER A 235 17.87 14.59 5.04
N ILE A 236 17.87 13.44 5.70
CA ILE A 236 16.92 13.09 6.75
C ILE A 236 17.05 14.05 7.94
N LEU A 237 18.29 14.29 8.41
CA LEU A 237 18.56 15.23 9.50
C LEU A 237 18.10 16.66 9.19
N LYS A 238 18.24 17.09 7.93
CA LYS A 238 17.78 18.40 7.46
C LYS A 238 16.25 18.46 7.20
N LYS A 239 15.53 17.33 7.36
CA LYS A 239 14.07 17.22 7.09
C LYS A 239 13.70 17.56 5.63
N ASN A 240 14.56 17.26 4.67
CA ASN A 240 14.35 17.59 3.26
C ASN A 240 14.32 16.37 2.32
N TYR A 241 14.27 15.15 2.87
CA TYR A 241 14.17 13.93 2.07
C TYR A 241 12.71 13.52 1.83
N ARG A 242 11.90 13.40 2.91
CA ARG A 242 10.48 13.02 2.85
C ARG A 242 9.58 13.96 3.65
N GLY A 243 10.08 15.13 4.01
CA GLY A 243 9.32 16.14 4.76
C GLY A 243 8.99 15.67 6.18
N LYS A 244 7.71 15.66 6.54
CA LYS A 244 7.26 15.30 7.90
C LYS A 244 7.69 13.89 8.31
N GLU A 245 7.73 12.92 7.38
CA GLU A 245 8.17 11.56 7.67
C GLU A 245 9.63 11.48 8.15
N ASP A 246 10.48 12.45 7.80
CA ASP A 246 11.87 12.50 8.25
C ASP A 246 12.00 12.66 9.77
N TYR A 247 11.01 13.21 10.46
CA TYR A 247 11.00 13.26 11.94
C TYR A 247 10.84 11.87 12.52
N ASP A 248 9.91 11.07 11.99
CA ASP A 248 9.72 9.68 12.42
C ASP A 248 10.99 8.85 12.20
N TRP A 249 11.68 9.08 11.08
CA TRP A 249 12.94 8.42 10.74
C TRP A 249 14.05 8.80 11.72
N CYS A 250 14.18 10.09 12.05
CA CYS A 250 15.17 10.53 13.05
C CYS A 250 14.92 9.90 14.41
N GLU A 251 13.69 9.88 14.88
CA GLU A 251 13.31 9.30 16.18
C GLU A 251 13.74 7.82 16.25
N ALA A 252 13.34 7.00 15.26
CA ALA A 252 13.67 5.58 15.23
C ALA A 252 15.18 5.34 15.12
N LEU A 253 15.90 6.09 14.27
CA LEU A 253 17.34 5.92 14.05
C LEU A 253 18.16 6.36 15.25
N THR A 254 17.76 7.45 15.93
CA THR A 254 18.40 7.89 17.19
C THR A 254 18.22 6.83 18.27
N SER A 255 17.03 6.29 18.44
CA SER A 255 16.76 5.21 19.41
C SER A 255 17.57 3.93 19.14
N LYS A 256 17.95 3.70 17.89
CA LYS A 256 18.83 2.57 17.49
C LYS A 256 20.32 2.90 17.55
N GLY A 257 20.70 4.13 17.87
CA GLY A 257 22.08 4.57 17.89
C GLY A 257 22.75 4.63 16.52
N VAL A 258 21.97 4.85 15.45
CA VAL A 258 22.46 5.00 14.08
C VAL A 258 22.86 6.45 13.78
N ILE A 259 22.15 7.40 14.38
CA ILE A 259 22.41 8.86 14.31
C ILE A 259 22.31 9.50 15.67
#